data_aee7c919475dd476e2416831a6123690
#
_entry.id   aee7c919475dd476e2416831a6123690
#
_cell.length_a   1.000
_cell.length_b   1.000
_cell.length_c   1.000
_cell.angle_alpha   90.00
_cell.angle_beta   90.00
_cell.angle_gamma   90.00
#
_symmetry.space_group_name_H-M   'P 1'
#
loop_
_entity.id
_entity.type
_entity.pdbx_description
1 polymer ?
#
loop_
_entity_poly.entity_id
_entity_poly.type
_entity_poly.pdbx_seq_one_letter_code
_entity_poly.pdbx_strand_id
1 'polypeptide(L)'
;YIYSLLLILSKKKIDSNVIHGDPKLSNFLFDIQYKYVVSLIDLDTVSSGFCVIDLADCIRSISNLAGEEPENIEKVVFDINSVKYFLQGYFSIFNKNKSYSFRFLPEFIYLIIFELTIRFLIDFLQSNRYFEIKYETHNLFRSEVQYRLLTSFLVQIPKLSNELHDIGISSSSTFVSDVQKFV
;
A
#
# COMPACT_ATOMS: atom_id res chain seq x y z
N TYR A 1 -13.42 -11.27 -4.70
CA TYR A 1 -12.28 -11.43 -3.79
C TYR A 1 -12.19 -10.29 -2.75
N ILE A 2 -12.19 -9.00 -3.15
CA ILE A 2 -12.20 -7.82 -2.24
C ILE A 2 -13.37 -7.91 -1.26
N TYR A 3 -14.58 -8.13 -1.79
CA TYR A 3 -15.78 -8.28 -0.96
C TYR A 3 -15.64 -9.43 0.04
N SER A 4 -15.00 -10.53 -0.36
CA SER A 4 -14.76 -11.68 0.52
C SER A 4 -13.77 -11.32 1.64
N LEU A 5 -12.71 -10.54 1.36
CA LEU A 5 -11.78 -10.06 2.37
C LEU A 5 -12.46 -9.12 3.37
N LEU A 6 -13.23 -8.14 2.89
CA LEU A 6 -13.99 -7.23 3.75
C LEU A 6 -15.02 -7.99 4.61
N LEU A 7 -15.66 -9.02 4.07
CA LEU A 7 -16.55 -9.90 4.82
C LEU A 7 -15.83 -10.72 5.89
N ILE A 8 -14.62 -11.22 5.61
CA ILE A 8 -13.81 -11.94 6.60
C ILE A 8 -13.42 -11.00 7.75
N LEU A 9 -13.00 -9.78 7.42
CA LEU A 9 -12.66 -8.78 8.43
C LEU A 9 -13.88 -8.39 9.28
N SER A 10 -15.03 -8.16 8.67
CA SER A 10 -16.25 -7.78 9.39
C SER A 10 -16.82 -8.91 10.28
N LYS A 11 -16.77 -10.16 9.80
CA LYS A 11 -17.28 -11.33 10.56
C LYS A 11 -16.40 -11.71 11.75
N LYS A 12 -15.10 -11.39 11.73
CA LYS A 12 -14.15 -11.79 12.79
C LYS A 12 -14.05 -10.78 13.93
N LYS A 13 -14.93 -9.77 14.02
CA LYS A 13 -14.87 -8.71 15.03
C LYS A 13 -13.46 -8.13 15.16
N ILE A 14 -12.83 -7.83 14.03
CA ILE A 14 -11.55 -7.14 14.02
C ILE A 14 -11.82 -5.72 14.48
N ASP A 15 -11.09 -5.29 15.51
CA ASP A 15 -11.27 -3.97 16.07
C ASP A 15 -11.00 -2.90 15.02
N SER A 16 -11.99 -2.06 14.77
CA SER A 16 -11.76 -0.83 14.02
C SER A 16 -10.97 0.14 14.89
N ASN A 17 -10.07 0.84 14.25
CA ASN A 17 -9.23 1.87 14.87
C ASN A 17 -9.45 3.20 14.15
N VAL A 18 -8.90 4.27 14.67
CA VAL A 18 -8.76 5.50 13.90
C VAL A 18 -7.65 5.27 12.88
N ILE A 19 -7.97 5.48 11.62
CA ILE A 19 -7.03 5.40 10.50
C ILE A 19 -6.89 6.76 9.83
N HIS A 20 -5.77 6.99 9.18
CA HIS A 20 -5.52 8.21 8.41
C HIS A 20 -6.32 8.21 7.08
N GLY A 21 -6.33 7.07 6.39
CA GLY A 21 -7.05 6.87 5.12
C GLY A 21 -6.28 7.26 3.86
N ASP A 22 -5.17 8.00 3.97
CA ASP A 22 -4.23 8.33 2.88
C ASP A 22 -2.81 8.58 3.45
N PRO A 23 -2.19 7.59 4.14
CA PRO A 23 -0.90 7.79 4.79
C PRO A 23 0.28 7.58 3.82
N LYS A 24 0.22 8.21 2.65
CA LYS A 24 1.33 8.19 1.69
C LYS A 24 2.55 8.96 2.19
N LEU A 25 3.74 8.63 1.67
CA LEU A 25 5.00 9.22 2.13
C LEU A 25 5.02 10.75 2.09
N SER A 26 4.38 11.36 1.09
CA SER A 26 4.29 12.82 0.95
C SER A 26 3.47 13.50 2.06
N ASN A 27 2.66 12.76 2.82
CA ASN A 27 1.90 13.27 3.95
C ASN A 27 2.67 13.20 5.29
N PHE A 28 3.90 12.66 5.28
CA PHE A 28 4.81 12.72 6.43
C PHE A 28 5.80 13.86 6.26
N LEU A 29 5.79 14.79 7.21
CA LEU A 29 6.78 15.86 7.28
C LEU A 29 7.99 15.37 8.07
N PHE A 30 9.16 15.50 7.47
CA PHE A 30 10.43 15.14 8.09
C PHE A 30 11.16 16.39 8.57
N ASP A 31 12.03 16.23 9.57
CA ASP A 31 12.96 17.27 9.93
C ASP A 31 13.95 17.56 8.77
N ILE A 32 14.62 18.73 8.83
CA ILE A 32 15.52 19.17 7.76
C ILE A 32 16.69 18.19 7.49
N GLN A 33 17.00 17.33 8.44
CA GLN A 33 18.04 16.30 8.33
C GLN A 33 17.47 14.93 7.95
N TYR A 34 16.16 14.83 7.74
CA TYR A 34 15.43 13.57 7.45
C TYR A 34 15.65 12.45 8.48
N LYS A 35 15.92 12.79 9.74
CA LYS A 35 16.21 11.83 10.80
C LYS A 35 14.96 11.29 11.49
N TYR A 36 13.91 12.10 11.57
CA TYR A 36 12.65 11.72 12.21
C TYR A 36 11.46 12.45 11.58
N VAL A 37 10.29 11.84 11.73
CA VAL A 37 9.02 12.43 11.32
C VAL A 37 8.61 13.48 12.34
N VAL A 38 8.32 14.69 11.86
CA VAL A 38 7.88 15.82 12.68
C VAL A 38 6.37 15.85 12.80
N SER A 39 5.66 15.53 11.70
CA SER A 39 4.20 15.60 11.65
C SER A 39 3.64 14.69 10.55
N LEU A 40 2.38 14.32 10.71
CA LEU A 40 1.52 13.73 9.69
C LEU A 40 0.45 14.77 9.34
N ILE A 41 0.23 15.01 8.05
CA ILE A 41 -0.67 16.04 7.53
C ILE A 41 -1.74 15.42 6.62
N ASP A 42 -2.66 16.23 6.09
CA ASP A 42 -3.74 15.80 5.19
C ASP A 42 -4.73 14.86 5.90
N LEU A 43 -5.33 15.37 6.99
CA LEU A 43 -6.18 14.61 7.90
C LEU A 43 -7.65 14.52 7.45
N ASP A 44 -7.97 14.94 6.23
CA ASP A 44 -9.35 15.03 5.72
C ASP A 44 -10.02 13.66 5.59
N THR A 45 -9.22 12.58 5.45
CA THR A 45 -9.68 11.20 5.31
C THR A 45 -9.68 10.41 6.62
N VAL A 46 -9.33 11.05 7.74
CA VAL A 46 -9.30 10.38 9.06
C VAL A 46 -10.69 9.83 9.40
N SER A 47 -10.75 8.55 9.68
CA SER A 47 -12.00 7.83 9.91
C SER A 47 -11.80 6.58 10.76
N SER A 48 -12.90 5.90 11.08
CA SER A 48 -12.85 4.56 11.67
C SER A 48 -12.59 3.51 10.59
N GLY A 49 -11.58 2.66 10.76
CA GLY A 49 -11.21 1.65 9.77
C GLY A 49 -10.23 0.62 10.31
N PHE A 50 -9.65 -0.16 9.41
CA PHE A 50 -8.68 -1.22 9.75
C PHE A 50 -7.25 -0.74 9.53
N CYS A 51 -6.40 -0.82 10.55
CA CYS A 51 -4.99 -0.40 10.47
C CYS A 51 -4.21 -1.05 9.32
N VAL A 52 -4.62 -2.24 8.87
CA VAL A 52 -3.98 -2.92 7.73
C VAL A 52 -4.14 -2.14 6.43
N ILE A 53 -5.20 -1.35 6.28
CA ILE A 53 -5.43 -0.51 5.09
C ILE A 53 -4.40 0.63 5.06
N ASP A 54 -4.24 1.35 6.17
CA ASP A 54 -3.22 2.39 6.28
C ASP A 54 -1.81 1.84 6.10
N LEU A 55 -1.53 0.69 6.74
CA LEU A 55 -0.23 0.04 6.61
C LEU A 55 0.07 -0.34 5.16
N ALA A 56 -0.93 -0.86 4.44
CA ALA A 56 -0.78 -1.24 3.03
C ALA A 56 -0.56 -0.03 2.13
N ASP A 57 -1.22 1.10 2.37
CA ASP A 57 -1.02 2.33 1.60
C ASP A 57 0.34 2.98 1.89
N CYS A 58 0.77 3.01 3.15
CA CYS A 58 2.14 3.38 3.49
C CYS A 58 3.15 2.53 2.69
N ILE A 59 2.98 1.21 2.69
CA ILE A 59 3.89 0.29 1.99
C ILE A 59 3.87 0.55 0.48
N ARG A 60 2.70 0.74 -0.13
CA ARG A 60 2.59 1.14 -1.54
C ARG A 60 3.45 2.38 -1.83
N SER A 61 3.32 3.39 -0.99
CA SER A 61 3.99 4.67 -1.20
C SER A 61 5.51 4.59 -0.99
N ILE A 62 5.99 3.94 0.09
CA ILE A 62 7.43 3.87 0.41
C ILE A 62 8.19 2.88 -0.46
N SER A 63 7.52 1.83 -0.97
CA SER A 63 8.16 0.84 -1.83
C SER A 63 8.49 1.35 -3.23
N ASN A 64 7.83 2.42 -3.69
CA ASN A 64 8.11 3.03 -4.98
C ASN A 64 9.14 4.16 -4.84
N LEU A 65 10.43 3.81 -4.84
CA LEU A 65 11.51 4.80 -4.72
C LEU A 65 11.58 5.79 -5.90
N ALA A 66 10.98 5.45 -7.04
CA ALA A 66 10.90 6.35 -8.18
C ALA A 66 9.84 7.46 -8.01
N GLY A 67 8.95 7.31 -7.00
CA GLY A 67 7.85 8.24 -6.73
C GLY A 67 6.62 8.00 -7.60
N GLU A 68 5.59 8.82 -7.39
CA GLU A 68 4.30 8.70 -8.11
C GLU A 68 4.36 9.30 -9.53
N GLU A 69 5.30 10.19 -9.79
CA GLU A 69 5.50 10.86 -11.08
C GLU A 69 6.98 10.79 -11.49
N PRO A 70 7.53 9.59 -11.77
CA PRO A 70 8.94 9.42 -12.08
C PRO A 70 9.28 9.98 -13.46
N GLU A 71 10.49 10.55 -13.61
CA GLU A 71 11.02 10.93 -14.94
C GLU A 71 11.25 9.72 -15.85
N ASN A 72 11.56 8.57 -15.27
CA ASN A 72 11.76 7.31 -15.97
C ASN A 72 10.91 6.21 -15.33
N ILE A 73 9.88 5.78 -16.06
CA ILE A 73 8.94 4.77 -15.61
C ILE A 73 9.58 3.38 -15.40
N GLU A 74 10.70 3.09 -16.09
CA GLU A 74 11.43 1.83 -15.93
C GLU A 74 12.06 1.68 -14.53
N LYS A 75 12.20 2.78 -13.78
CA LYS A 75 12.69 2.78 -12.40
C LYS A 75 11.61 2.41 -11.37
N VAL A 76 10.36 2.28 -11.80
CA VAL A 76 9.27 1.90 -10.90
C VAL A 76 9.39 0.41 -10.56
N VAL A 77 9.79 0.16 -9.32
CA VAL A 77 9.92 -1.19 -8.76
C VAL A 77 9.40 -1.19 -7.32
N PHE A 78 8.87 -2.33 -6.90
CA PHE A 78 8.51 -2.54 -5.49
C PHE A 78 9.77 -2.89 -4.70
N ASP A 79 10.31 -1.94 -3.95
CA ASP A 79 11.52 -2.14 -3.15
C ASP A 79 11.22 -2.83 -1.82
N ILE A 80 11.50 -4.11 -1.75
CA ILE A 80 11.26 -4.93 -0.57
C ILE A 80 12.14 -4.53 0.63
N ASN A 81 13.32 -3.91 0.40
CA ASN A 81 14.18 -3.50 1.49
C ASN A 81 13.57 -2.34 2.27
N SER A 82 13.04 -1.32 1.58
CA SER A 82 12.31 -0.23 2.23
C SER A 82 11.13 -0.76 3.04
N VAL A 83 10.38 -1.71 2.48
CA VAL A 83 9.26 -2.36 3.18
C VAL A 83 9.72 -3.11 4.43
N LYS A 84 10.82 -3.85 4.36
CA LYS A 84 11.41 -4.55 5.49
C LYS A 84 11.70 -3.61 6.66
N TYR A 85 12.46 -2.55 6.41
CA TYR A 85 12.81 -1.59 7.46
C TYR A 85 11.58 -0.89 8.04
N PHE A 86 10.64 -0.54 7.18
CA PHE A 86 9.38 0.06 7.62
C PHE A 86 8.58 -0.88 8.52
N LEU A 87 8.41 -2.15 8.14
CA LEU A 87 7.72 -3.15 8.96
C LEU A 87 8.41 -3.38 10.29
N GLN A 88 9.74 -3.43 10.33
CA GLN A 88 10.51 -3.54 11.57
C GLN A 88 10.24 -2.35 12.49
N GLY A 89 10.28 -1.12 11.97
CA GLY A 89 9.96 0.10 12.73
C GLY A 89 8.51 0.10 13.22
N TYR A 90 7.56 -0.17 12.34
CA TYR A 90 6.13 -0.17 12.68
C TYR A 90 5.81 -1.18 13.79
N PHE A 91 6.25 -2.43 13.66
CA PHE A 91 5.98 -3.48 14.64
C PHE A 91 6.88 -3.47 15.87
N SER A 92 7.88 -2.60 15.92
CA SER A 92 8.61 -2.33 17.17
C SER A 92 7.75 -1.59 18.20
N ILE A 93 6.78 -0.81 17.74
CA ILE A 93 5.88 0.00 18.56
C ILE A 93 4.49 -0.64 18.60
N PHE A 94 3.97 -1.04 17.44
CA PHE A 94 2.62 -1.59 17.33
C PHE A 94 2.58 -3.05 17.75
N ASN A 95 1.68 -3.39 18.68
CA ASN A 95 1.52 -4.77 19.11
C ASN A 95 0.81 -5.61 18.03
N LYS A 96 1.60 -6.38 17.27
CA LYS A 96 1.14 -7.25 16.18
C LYS A 96 0.07 -8.28 16.57
N ASN A 97 0.02 -8.67 17.85
CA ASN A 97 -0.97 -9.63 18.35
C ASN A 97 -2.37 -9.02 18.49
N LYS A 98 -2.50 -7.69 18.39
CA LYS A 98 -3.80 -7.00 18.52
C LYS A 98 -4.61 -6.98 17.23
N SER A 99 -4.04 -7.33 16.06
CA SER A 99 -4.82 -7.31 14.82
C SER A 99 -4.60 -8.56 13.97
N TYR A 100 -5.63 -9.36 13.89
CA TYR A 100 -5.70 -10.50 12.97
C TYR A 100 -5.58 -10.07 11.50
N SER A 101 -5.91 -8.81 11.18
CA SER A 101 -5.94 -8.30 9.81
C SER A 101 -4.58 -8.26 9.13
N PHE A 102 -3.47 -8.13 9.89
CA PHE A 102 -2.13 -8.05 9.31
C PHE A 102 -1.68 -9.31 8.53
N ARG A 103 -2.30 -10.45 8.80
CA ARG A 103 -2.05 -11.66 8.01
C ARG A 103 -2.51 -11.55 6.55
N PHE A 104 -3.36 -10.56 6.24
CA PHE A 104 -3.84 -10.25 4.90
C PHE A 104 -3.12 -9.04 4.29
N LEU A 105 -1.99 -8.63 4.86
CA LEU A 105 -1.26 -7.46 4.38
C LEU A 105 -0.86 -7.56 2.89
N PRO A 106 -0.37 -8.71 2.37
CA PRO A 106 -0.08 -8.82 0.93
C PRO A 106 -1.32 -8.56 0.06
N GLU A 107 -2.47 -9.07 0.46
CA GLU A 107 -3.74 -8.86 -0.23
C GLU A 107 -4.15 -7.38 -0.24
N PHE A 108 -4.00 -6.69 0.89
CA PHE A 108 -4.34 -5.26 0.98
C PHE A 108 -3.38 -4.39 0.18
N ILE A 109 -2.08 -4.69 0.16
CA ILE A 109 -1.12 -4.00 -0.71
C ILE A 109 -1.53 -4.16 -2.18
N TYR A 110 -1.82 -5.40 -2.61
CA TYR A 110 -2.34 -5.66 -3.95
C TYR A 110 -3.56 -4.82 -4.28
N LEU A 111 -4.54 -4.81 -3.38
CA LEU A 111 -5.82 -4.13 -3.58
C LEU A 111 -5.65 -2.62 -3.72
N ILE A 112 -4.83 -2.00 -2.86
CA ILE A 112 -4.63 -0.55 -2.88
C ILE A 112 -3.89 -0.12 -4.16
N ILE A 113 -2.84 -0.84 -4.57
CA ILE A 113 -2.14 -0.54 -5.81
C ILE A 113 -3.08 -0.73 -7.01
N PHE A 114 -3.85 -1.82 -7.03
CA PHE A 114 -4.80 -2.11 -8.11
C PHE A 114 -5.92 -1.08 -8.18
N GLU A 115 -6.52 -0.74 -7.05
CA GLU A 115 -7.59 0.27 -6.94
C GLU A 115 -7.11 1.62 -7.49
N LEU A 116 -5.93 2.07 -7.07
CA LEU A 116 -5.38 3.34 -7.53
C LEU A 116 -5.03 3.31 -9.03
N THR A 117 -4.52 2.18 -9.55
CA THR A 117 -4.33 1.97 -10.99
C THR A 117 -5.62 2.20 -11.76
N ILE A 118 -6.71 1.57 -11.31
CA ILE A 118 -8.02 1.66 -11.97
C ILE A 118 -8.62 3.07 -11.84
N ARG A 119 -8.48 3.72 -10.67
CA ARG A 119 -9.00 5.09 -10.47
C ARG A 119 -8.37 6.08 -11.43
N PHE A 120 -7.05 6.06 -11.58
CA PHE A 120 -6.37 6.93 -12.54
C PHE A 120 -6.80 6.64 -13.98
N LEU A 121 -6.92 5.35 -14.36
CA LEU A 121 -7.36 4.97 -15.69
C LEU A 121 -8.79 5.43 -15.97
N ILE A 122 -9.71 5.21 -15.04
CA ILE A 122 -11.12 5.64 -15.19
C ILE A 122 -11.18 7.17 -15.30
N ASP A 123 -10.45 7.91 -14.49
CA ASP A 123 -10.47 9.36 -14.54
C ASP A 123 -9.93 9.89 -15.88
N PHE A 124 -8.86 9.30 -16.41
CA PHE A 124 -8.38 9.59 -17.76
C PHE A 124 -9.46 9.34 -18.82
N LEU A 125 -10.13 8.19 -18.78
CA LEU A 125 -11.21 7.85 -19.74
C LEU A 125 -12.44 8.75 -19.59
N GLN A 126 -12.64 9.37 -18.43
CA GLN A 126 -13.70 10.34 -18.15
C GLN A 126 -13.27 11.80 -18.34
N SER A 127 -12.18 12.03 -19.08
CA SER A 127 -11.65 13.35 -19.39
C SER A 127 -11.11 14.10 -18.16
N ASN A 128 -10.45 13.37 -17.23
CA ASN A 128 -9.72 13.91 -16.09
C ASN A 128 -10.58 14.84 -15.19
N ARG A 129 -11.67 14.33 -14.66
CA ARG A 129 -12.65 15.14 -13.89
C ARG A 129 -12.37 15.18 -12.39
N TYR A 130 -11.65 14.19 -11.87
CA TYR A 130 -11.49 14.00 -10.43
C TYR A 130 -10.11 14.43 -9.93
N PHE A 131 -9.05 13.93 -10.56
CA PHE A 131 -7.69 14.25 -10.15
C PHE A 131 -7.16 15.48 -10.90
N GLU A 132 -6.45 16.35 -10.18
CA GLU A 132 -5.72 17.45 -10.81
C GLU A 132 -4.66 16.94 -11.77
N ILE A 133 -4.55 17.53 -12.95
CA ILE A 133 -3.63 17.13 -14.01
C ILE A 133 -2.71 18.28 -14.42
N LYS A 134 -1.49 17.94 -14.83
CA LYS A 134 -0.50 18.87 -15.40
C LYS A 134 -0.54 18.89 -16.94
N TYR A 135 -1.02 17.80 -17.56
CA TYR A 135 -1.15 17.60 -19.00
C TYR A 135 -2.21 16.51 -19.29
N GLU A 136 -2.71 16.44 -20.50
CA GLU A 136 -3.89 15.64 -20.87
C GLU A 136 -3.77 14.14 -20.49
N THR A 137 -2.61 13.53 -20.72
CA THR A 137 -2.38 12.10 -20.45
C THR A 137 -1.81 11.83 -19.05
N HIS A 138 -1.85 12.79 -18.13
CA HIS A 138 -1.20 12.67 -16.81
C HIS A 138 -1.74 11.49 -15.99
N ASN A 139 -3.06 11.32 -15.94
CA ASN A 139 -3.65 10.21 -15.20
C ASN A 139 -3.45 8.86 -15.89
N LEU A 140 -3.34 8.82 -17.23
CA LEU A 140 -2.91 7.61 -17.93
C LEU A 140 -1.49 7.21 -17.51
N PHE A 141 -0.56 8.17 -17.44
CA PHE A 141 0.81 7.95 -16.97
C PHE A 141 0.83 7.47 -15.51
N ARG A 142 0.06 8.11 -14.61
CA ARG A 142 -0.06 7.67 -13.21
C ARG A 142 -0.61 6.25 -13.10
N SER A 143 -1.59 5.89 -13.92
CA SER A 143 -2.12 4.53 -13.99
C SER A 143 -1.02 3.52 -14.39
N GLU A 144 -0.21 3.87 -15.39
CA GLU A 144 0.90 3.01 -15.83
C GLU A 144 1.96 2.85 -14.72
N VAL A 145 2.29 3.91 -13.98
CA VAL A 145 3.18 3.85 -12.82
C VAL A 145 2.67 2.86 -11.77
N GLN A 146 1.39 2.94 -11.41
CA GLN A 146 0.79 2.02 -10.44
C GLN A 146 0.72 0.58 -10.98
N TYR A 147 0.43 0.39 -12.26
CA TYR A 147 0.42 -0.93 -12.89
C TYR A 147 1.81 -1.59 -12.86
N ARG A 148 2.88 -0.83 -13.14
CA ARG A 148 4.26 -1.32 -13.03
C ARG A 148 4.63 -1.66 -11.59
N LEU A 149 4.23 -0.82 -10.64
CA LEU A 149 4.42 -1.12 -9.22
C LEU A 149 3.71 -2.42 -8.83
N LEU A 150 2.47 -2.62 -9.30
CA LEU A 150 1.69 -3.83 -9.06
C LEU A 150 2.38 -5.08 -9.60
N THR A 151 2.84 -5.04 -10.84
CA THR A 151 3.52 -6.19 -11.47
C THR A 151 4.84 -6.50 -10.75
N SER A 152 5.60 -5.48 -10.36
CA SER A 152 6.80 -5.65 -9.54
C SER A 152 6.50 -6.23 -8.16
N PHE A 153 5.41 -5.78 -7.52
CA PHE A 153 4.95 -6.31 -6.24
C PHE A 153 4.62 -7.81 -6.30
N LEU A 154 3.90 -8.25 -7.34
CA LEU A 154 3.51 -9.67 -7.48
C LEU A 154 4.73 -10.61 -7.43
N VAL A 155 5.84 -10.21 -8.04
CA VAL A 155 7.10 -10.98 -8.00
C VAL A 155 7.74 -10.98 -6.60
N GLN A 156 7.49 -9.96 -5.78
CA GLN A 156 8.08 -9.81 -4.44
C GLN A 156 7.23 -10.44 -3.32
N ILE A 157 6.02 -10.93 -3.59
CA ILE A 157 5.12 -11.52 -2.58
C ILE A 157 5.78 -12.62 -1.76
N PRO A 158 6.56 -13.57 -2.32
CA PRO A 158 7.22 -14.59 -1.52
C PRO A 158 8.23 -13.99 -0.52
N LYS A 159 8.97 -12.96 -0.92
CA LYS A 159 9.91 -12.28 -0.02
C LYS A 159 9.18 -11.51 1.08
N LEU A 160 8.09 -10.80 0.73
CA LEU A 160 7.26 -10.12 1.72
C LEU A 160 6.70 -11.11 2.75
N SER A 161 6.26 -12.29 2.31
CA SER A 161 5.76 -13.33 3.21
C SER A 161 6.83 -13.81 4.19
N ASN A 162 8.09 -13.92 3.76
CA ASN A 162 9.21 -14.27 4.63
C ASN A 162 9.48 -13.14 5.65
N GLU A 163 9.51 -11.87 5.23
CA GLU A 163 9.70 -10.74 6.14
C GLU A 163 8.58 -10.65 7.18
N LEU A 164 7.33 -10.92 6.79
CA LEU A 164 6.21 -10.99 7.72
C LEU A 164 6.37 -12.15 8.73
N HIS A 165 6.79 -13.33 8.26
CA HIS A 165 7.05 -14.48 9.10
C HIS A 165 8.15 -14.19 10.13
N ASP A 166 9.24 -13.54 9.72
CA ASP A 166 10.38 -13.20 10.59
C ASP A 166 9.98 -12.27 11.74
N ILE A 167 8.98 -11.41 11.51
CA ILE A 167 8.39 -10.57 12.57
C ILE A 167 7.20 -11.27 13.30
N GLY A 168 6.94 -12.55 13.02
CA GLY A 168 5.92 -13.38 13.70
C GLY A 168 4.50 -13.18 13.17
N ILE A 169 4.31 -12.73 11.94
CA ILE A 169 3.01 -12.63 11.27
C ILE A 169 2.94 -13.70 10.18
N SER A 170 2.07 -14.71 10.40
CA SER A 170 1.80 -15.71 9.36
C SER A 170 0.85 -15.13 8.32
N SER A 171 1.34 -14.86 7.12
CA SER A 171 0.53 -14.40 6.00
C SER A 171 -0.50 -15.45 5.56
N SER A 172 -1.59 -15.01 4.93
CA SER A 172 -2.61 -15.89 4.36
C SER A 172 -2.00 -16.73 3.23
N SER A 173 -2.05 -18.06 3.35
CA SER A 173 -1.40 -18.97 2.42
C SER A 173 -2.07 -19.07 1.05
N THR A 174 -3.36 -18.74 0.96
CA THR A 174 -4.15 -18.90 -0.27
C THR A 174 -3.77 -17.87 -1.35
N PHE A 175 -3.64 -16.60 -0.99
CA PHE A 175 -3.26 -15.56 -1.95
C PHE A 175 -1.85 -15.79 -2.53
N VAL A 176 -0.88 -16.08 -1.67
CA VAL A 176 0.50 -16.34 -2.07
C VAL A 176 0.57 -17.51 -3.06
N SER A 177 -0.14 -18.61 -2.78
CA SER A 177 -0.17 -19.78 -3.67
C SER A 177 -0.89 -19.53 -4.99
N ASP A 178 -1.92 -18.69 -5.00
CA ASP A 178 -2.67 -18.38 -6.21
C ASP A 178 -1.88 -17.45 -7.12
N VAL A 179 -1.20 -16.43 -6.57
CA VAL A 179 -0.33 -15.55 -7.36
C VAL A 179 0.84 -16.33 -7.98
N GLN A 180 1.45 -17.28 -7.25
CA GLN A 180 2.55 -18.10 -7.78
C GLN A 180 2.17 -18.95 -9.00
N LYS A 181 0.88 -19.17 -9.26
CA LYS A 181 0.41 -19.87 -10.48
C LYS A 181 0.33 -18.97 -11.70
N PHE A 182 0.38 -17.65 -11.53
CA PHE A 182 0.18 -16.63 -12.58
C PHE A 182 1.46 -15.84 -12.90
N VAL A 183 2.51 -15.99 -12.10
CA VAL A 183 3.83 -15.37 -12.28
C VAL A 183 4.83 -16.45 -12.68
#